data_7974ceac245172b11d77ace72888654f
#
_entry.id   7974ceac245172b11d77ace72888654f
#
_cell.length_a   1.000
_cell.length_b   1.000
_cell.length_c   1.000
_cell.angle_alpha   90.00
_cell.angle_beta   90.00
_cell.angle_gamma   90.00
#
_symmetry.space_group_name_H-M   'P 1'
#
loop_
_entity.id
_entity.type
_entity.pdbx_description
1 polymer ?
#
loop_
_entity_poly.entity_id
_entity_poly.type
_entity_poly.pdbx_seq_one_letter_code
_entity_poly.pdbx_strand_id
1 'polypeptide(L)'
;MGYDVRPWTKDIHTLADVRRWIMARPNDYLLARNTADILQARSDGRLAIAFDIEGMEALDGNIDIIQLYYDLGVRQMLFAYNRNNSAGGGCHDKDTGLTPFGRSVVEEMNRVGMLVDCSHSAYLTTMDAMELSESPVTFSHSNAKALCDHPRNITDDQIRGCAATGGVIGINGIGKFLGDSIEPEHYVDHIAYTADLVGAQHVGVALDYSDGSDDLQDAITGQSNFWPPQWYSGTMEFMAPNRLIDAVDIMLRRNFSSEDITGILGGNFFALAQRVWL
;
A
#
# COMPACT_ATOMS: atom_id res chain seq x y z
N MET A 1 -1.24 -6.78 -6.94
CA MET A 1 -1.45 -8.02 -7.71
C MET A 1 -0.18 -8.61 -8.28
N GLY A 2 0.84 -7.90 -8.61
CA GLY A 2 2.15 -8.38 -9.00
C GLY A 2 3.18 -7.83 -8.06
N TYR A 3 4.30 -8.49 -7.94
CA TYR A 3 5.45 -8.00 -7.23
C TYR A 3 6.74 -8.62 -7.79
N ASP A 4 7.88 -8.03 -7.47
CA ASP A 4 9.18 -8.34 -8.07
C ASP A 4 9.67 -9.80 -7.90
N VAL A 5 8.97 -10.60 -7.12
CA VAL A 5 9.33 -12.00 -6.84
C VAL A 5 9.03 -12.98 -7.98
N ARG A 6 8.40 -12.50 -9.06
CA ARG A 6 8.01 -13.35 -10.20
C ARG A 6 8.10 -12.60 -11.52
N PRO A 7 8.15 -13.31 -12.68
CA PRO A 7 8.20 -12.68 -13.98
C PRO A 7 6.97 -11.82 -14.28
N TRP A 8 7.15 -10.65 -14.90
CA TRP A 8 6.06 -9.73 -15.28
C TRP A 8 4.93 -10.38 -16.10
N THR A 9 5.26 -11.38 -16.93
CA THR A 9 4.25 -12.15 -17.68
C THR A 9 3.24 -12.84 -16.77
N LYS A 10 3.67 -13.25 -15.57
CA LYS A 10 2.78 -13.86 -14.58
C LYS A 10 1.85 -12.82 -13.94
N ASP A 11 2.32 -11.61 -13.79
CA ASP A 11 1.53 -10.50 -13.25
C ASP A 11 0.41 -10.11 -14.19
N ILE A 12 0.68 -9.98 -15.48
CA ILE A 12 -0.37 -9.67 -16.46
C ILE A 12 -1.39 -10.81 -16.61
N HIS A 13 -0.98 -12.08 -16.47
CA HIS A 13 -1.91 -13.20 -16.45
C HIS A 13 -2.80 -13.17 -15.21
N THR A 14 -2.22 -12.92 -14.03
CA THR A 14 -2.97 -12.79 -12.78
C THR A 14 -3.97 -11.64 -12.87
N LEU A 15 -3.53 -10.47 -13.37
CA LEU A 15 -4.40 -9.31 -13.59
C LEU A 15 -5.58 -9.66 -14.51
N ALA A 16 -5.32 -10.34 -15.63
CA ALA A 16 -6.35 -10.76 -16.58
C ALA A 16 -7.36 -11.73 -15.95
N ASP A 17 -6.89 -12.71 -15.16
CA ASP A 17 -7.74 -13.70 -14.51
C ASP A 17 -8.61 -13.07 -13.42
N VAL A 18 -8.05 -12.23 -12.55
CA VAL A 18 -8.81 -11.56 -11.47
C VAL A 18 -9.78 -10.55 -12.07
N ARG A 19 -9.35 -9.79 -13.09
CA ARG A 19 -10.25 -8.88 -13.81
C ARG A 19 -11.45 -9.62 -14.41
N ARG A 20 -11.23 -10.75 -15.07
CA ARG A 20 -12.28 -11.62 -15.60
C ARG A 20 -13.20 -12.13 -14.49
N TRP A 21 -12.63 -12.54 -13.35
CA TRP A 21 -13.38 -13.03 -12.20
C TRP A 21 -14.32 -11.96 -11.61
N ILE A 22 -13.82 -10.72 -11.46
CA ILE A 22 -14.63 -9.56 -11.01
C ILE A 22 -15.77 -9.29 -12.01
N MET A 23 -15.45 -9.19 -13.29
CA MET A 23 -16.43 -8.87 -14.34
C MET A 23 -17.51 -9.95 -14.50
N ALA A 24 -17.23 -11.19 -14.13
CA ALA A 24 -18.20 -12.28 -14.12
C ALA A 24 -19.17 -12.21 -12.91
N ARG A 25 -18.98 -11.28 -11.97
CA ARG A 25 -19.78 -11.11 -10.75
C ARG A 25 -20.24 -9.66 -10.56
N PRO A 26 -20.97 -9.10 -11.54
CA PRO A 26 -21.33 -7.68 -11.56
C PRO A 26 -22.32 -7.27 -10.45
N ASN A 27 -22.98 -8.24 -9.81
CA ASN A 27 -23.88 -7.98 -8.68
C ASN A 27 -23.13 -7.79 -7.35
N ASP A 28 -21.93 -8.34 -7.25
CA ASP A 28 -21.13 -8.34 -6.01
C ASP A 28 -20.00 -7.31 -6.06
N TYR A 29 -19.41 -7.11 -7.27
CA TYR A 29 -18.20 -6.33 -7.45
C TYR A 29 -18.32 -5.29 -8.55
N LEU A 30 -17.56 -4.20 -8.41
CA LEU A 30 -17.33 -3.20 -9.44
C LEU A 30 -15.84 -2.92 -9.55
N LEU A 31 -15.26 -3.06 -10.75
CA LEU A 31 -13.88 -2.63 -11.00
C LEU A 31 -13.86 -1.10 -11.06
N ALA A 32 -13.31 -0.49 -10.01
CA ALA A 32 -13.24 0.96 -9.90
C ALA A 32 -12.09 1.51 -10.76
N ARG A 33 -12.45 2.35 -11.73
CA ARG A 33 -11.53 3.06 -12.61
C ARG A 33 -11.39 4.54 -12.27
N ASN A 34 -12.33 5.04 -11.46
CA ASN A 34 -12.35 6.40 -10.93
C ASN A 34 -13.16 6.42 -9.62
N THR A 35 -13.16 7.55 -8.94
CA THR A 35 -13.84 7.68 -7.65
C THR A 35 -15.37 7.65 -7.75
N ALA A 36 -15.96 7.96 -8.92
CA ALA A 36 -17.40 7.82 -9.14
C ALA A 36 -17.83 6.33 -9.12
N ASP A 37 -16.98 5.43 -9.63
CA ASP A 37 -17.22 3.98 -9.57
C ASP A 37 -17.27 3.49 -8.10
N ILE A 38 -16.44 4.05 -7.20
CA ILE A 38 -16.45 3.73 -5.77
C ILE A 38 -17.80 4.15 -5.14
N LEU A 39 -18.25 5.37 -5.42
CA LEU A 39 -19.54 5.86 -4.94
C LEU A 39 -20.71 5.06 -5.49
N GLN A 40 -20.65 4.67 -6.77
CA GLN A 40 -21.65 3.82 -7.40
C GLN A 40 -21.70 2.43 -6.74
N ALA A 41 -20.55 1.80 -6.54
CA ALA A 41 -20.48 0.49 -5.87
C ALA A 41 -21.10 0.56 -4.47
N ARG A 42 -20.76 1.59 -3.69
CA ARG A 42 -21.34 1.82 -2.36
C ARG A 42 -22.86 1.98 -2.42
N SER A 43 -23.38 2.77 -3.38
CA SER A 43 -24.81 2.98 -3.56
C SER A 43 -25.55 1.70 -3.90
N ASP A 44 -24.92 0.84 -4.70
CA ASP A 44 -25.50 -0.43 -5.16
C ASP A 44 -25.31 -1.58 -4.17
N GLY A 45 -24.59 -1.37 -3.06
CA GLY A 45 -24.23 -2.43 -2.10
C GLY A 45 -23.19 -3.41 -2.62
N ARG A 46 -22.36 -3.00 -3.60
CA ARG A 46 -21.26 -3.79 -4.19
C ARG A 46 -19.93 -3.40 -3.59
N LEU A 47 -18.93 -4.27 -3.70
CA LEU A 47 -17.55 -3.95 -3.37
C LEU A 47 -16.85 -3.33 -4.58
N ALA A 48 -16.31 -2.11 -4.40
CA ALA A 48 -15.42 -1.49 -5.37
C ALA A 48 -14.03 -2.09 -5.25
N ILE A 49 -13.43 -2.48 -6.37
CA ILE A 49 -12.07 -3.05 -6.42
C ILE A 49 -11.23 -2.22 -7.38
N ALA A 50 -10.10 -1.74 -6.95
CA ALA A 50 -9.02 -1.22 -7.79
C ALA A 50 -7.82 -2.16 -7.68
N PHE A 51 -6.97 -2.19 -8.70
CA PHE A 51 -5.75 -2.99 -8.68
C PHE A 51 -4.56 -2.15 -8.27
N ASP A 52 -3.62 -2.80 -7.61
CA ASP A 52 -2.27 -2.33 -7.38
C ASP A 52 -1.23 -3.32 -7.94
N ILE A 53 -0.02 -2.85 -8.13
CA ILE A 53 1.14 -3.66 -8.51
C ILE A 53 2.28 -3.33 -7.56
N GLU A 54 2.85 -4.38 -6.97
CA GLU A 54 3.93 -4.25 -5.99
C GLU A 54 5.28 -4.59 -6.63
N GLY A 55 5.91 -3.54 -7.20
CA GLY A 55 7.23 -3.62 -7.81
C GLY A 55 7.25 -3.28 -9.31
N MET A 56 8.34 -2.65 -9.74
CA MET A 56 8.47 -2.11 -11.11
C MET A 56 9.06 -3.10 -12.12
N GLU A 57 9.47 -4.31 -11.69
CA GLU A 57 9.84 -5.38 -12.65
C GLU A 57 8.62 -5.79 -13.51
N ALA A 58 7.39 -5.50 -13.03
CA ALA A 58 6.17 -5.63 -13.82
C ALA A 58 6.14 -4.77 -15.10
N LEU A 59 7.01 -3.76 -15.21
CA LEU A 59 7.14 -2.91 -16.40
C LEU A 59 8.10 -3.48 -17.46
N ASP A 60 8.89 -4.52 -17.14
CA ASP A 60 9.92 -5.09 -18.04
C ASP A 60 10.82 -4.01 -18.68
N GLY A 61 11.14 -2.95 -17.93
CA GLY A 61 11.94 -1.81 -18.38
C GLY A 61 11.24 -0.89 -19.40
N ASN A 62 9.96 -1.06 -19.66
CA ASN A 62 9.20 -0.26 -20.63
C ASN A 62 8.19 0.65 -19.92
N ILE A 63 8.42 1.97 -19.98
CA ILE A 63 7.61 2.98 -19.33
C ILE A 63 6.16 3.04 -19.85
N ASP A 64 5.93 2.73 -21.14
CA ASP A 64 4.61 2.79 -21.77
C ASP A 64 3.62 1.77 -21.19
N ILE A 65 4.13 0.76 -20.47
CA ILE A 65 3.30 -0.26 -19.81
C ILE A 65 2.50 0.35 -18.63
N ILE A 66 2.93 1.46 -18.05
CA ILE A 66 2.18 2.15 -16.99
C ILE A 66 0.80 2.57 -17.49
N GLN A 67 0.72 3.17 -18.69
CA GLN A 67 -0.56 3.53 -19.30
C GLN A 67 -1.44 2.29 -19.54
N LEU A 68 -0.85 1.20 -20.05
CA LEU A 68 -1.59 -0.04 -20.26
C LEU A 68 -2.16 -0.61 -18.95
N TYR A 69 -1.39 -0.62 -17.88
CA TYR A 69 -1.87 -1.06 -16.57
C TYR A 69 -2.99 -0.15 -16.06
N TYR A 70 -2.86 1.17 -16.24
CA TYR A 70 -3.90 2.12 -15.87
C TYR A 70 -5.22 1.83 -16.61
N ASP A 71 -5.17 1.59 -17.93
CA ASP A 71 -6.33 1.24 -18.75
C ASP A 71 -6.98 -0.09 -18.33
N LEU A 72 -6.18 -1.02 -17.79
CA LEU A 72 -6.66 -2.30 -17.25
C LEU A 72 -7.26 -2.20 -15.85
N GLY A 73 -7.14 -1.05 -15.17
CA GLY A 73 -7.74 -0.81 -13.85
C GLY A 73 -6.75 -0.77 -12.70
N VAL A 74 -5.43 -0.78 -12.97
CA VAL A 74 -4.41 -0.51 -11.94
C VAL A 74 -4.47 0.97 -11.58
N ARG A 75 -4.43 1.29 -10.29
CA ARG A 75 -4.55 2.66 -9.79
C ARG A 75 -3.39 3.07 -8.90
N GLN A 76 -2.52 2.14 -8.60
CA GLN A 76 -1.39 2.31 -7.70
C GLN A 76 -0.26 1.36 -8.08
N MET A 77 1.00 1.80 -7.97
CA MET A 77 2.19 0.96 -8.09
C MET A 77 3.25 1.42 -7.10
N LEU A 78 3.97 0.47 -6.48
CA LEU A 78 5.14 0.76 -5.64
C LEU A 78 6.45 0.45 -6.38
N PHE A 79 7.56 1.08 -5.95
CA PHE A 79 8.84 1.00 -6.67
C PHE A 79 9.51 -0.35 -6.56
N ALA A 80 9.77 -0.82 -5.35
CA ALA A 80 10.61 -1.99 -5.12
C ALA A 80 10.02 -2.87 -4.02
N TYR A 81 9.73 -4.13 -4.33
CA TYR A 81 9.24 -5.07 -3.32
C TYR A 81 10.40 -5.64 -2.51
N ASN A 82 10.67 -5.02 -1.36
CA ASN A 82 11.69 -5.44 -0.40
C ASN A 82 13.15 -5.37 -0.89
N ARG A 83 13.43 -5.63 -2.16
CA ARG A 83 14.78 -5.68 -2.76
C ARG A 83 14.95 -4.61 -3.80
N ASN A 84 16.20 -4.21 -4.04
CA ASN A 84 16.53 -3.29 -5.12
C ASN A 84 16.12 -3.89 -6.47
N ASN A 85 15.57 -3.06 -7.34
CA ASN A 85 15.18 -3.42 -8.69
C ASN A 85 15.59 -2.34 -9.70
N SER A 86 15.06 -2.41 -10.92
CA SER A 86 15.35 -1.45 -12.00
C SER A 86 14.94 -0.01 -11.68
N ALA A 87 13.96 0.23 -10.80
CA ALA A 87 13.44 1.55 -10.48
C ALA A 87 14.05 2.19 -9.22
N GLY A 88 14.40 1.40 -8.20
CA GLY A 88 14.91 1.95 -6.95
C GLY A 88 15.32 0.92 -5.91
N GLY A 89 15.61 1.40 -4.71
CA GLY A 89 15.99 0.59 -3.56
C GLY A 89 14.79 0.04 -2.80
N GLY A 90 14.88 -1.24 -2.38
CA GLY A 90 13.96 -1.90 -1.46
C GLY A 90 14.43 -1.87 -0.01
N CYS A 91 13.53 -2.01 0.94
CA CYS A 91 13.78 -1.82 2.38
C CYS A 91 14.75 -2.86 3.00
N HIS A 92 15.06 -3.96 2.31
CA HIS A 92 15.99 -4.99 2.80
C HIS A 92 17.36 -4.98 2.12
N ASP A 93 17.60 -4.04 1.22
CA ASP A 93 18.89 -3.90 0.54
C ASP A 93 19.60 -2.59 0.92
N LYS A 94 20.81 -2.43 0.36
CA LYS A 94 21.51 -1.16 0.44
C LYS A 94 20.71 -0.10 -0.31
N ASP A 95 20.38 0.95 0.40
CA ASP A 95 19.60 2.07 -0.14
C ASP A 95 20.39 2.84 -1.20
N THR A 96 19.81 2.98 -2.38
CA THR A 96 20.43 3.64 -3.55
C THR A 96 19.60 4.82 -4.08
N GLY A 97 18.43 5.08 -3.51
CA GLY A 97 17.47 6.05 -4.05
C GLY A 97 16.83 5.60 -5.37
N LEU A 98 16.12 6.50 -6.04
CA LEU A 98 15.55 6.25 -7.36
C LEU A 98 16.65 6.18 -8.43
N THR A 99 16.53 5.19 -9.31
CA THR A 99 17.34 5.14 -10.55
C THR A 99 16.83 6.18 -11.56
N PRO A 100 17.57 6.45 -12.65
CA PRO A 100 17.01 7.26 -13.75
C PRO A 100 15.70 6.72 -14.31
N PHE A 101 15.55 5.38 -14.40
CA PHE A 101 14.29 4.75 -14.80
C PHE A 101 13.19 5.02 -13.77
N GLY A 102 13.47 4.85 -12.47
CA GLY A 102 12.50 5.14 -11.40
C GLY A 102 12.01 6.59 -11.39
N ARG A 103 12.86 7.56 -11.74
CA ARG A 103 12.46 8.96 -11.90
C ARG A 103 11.47 9.13 -13.05
N SER A 104 11.73 8.53 -14.20
CA SER A 104 10.78 8.53 -15.34
C SER A 104 9.46 7.82 -15.00
N VAL A 105 9.51 6.77 -14.14
CA VAL A 105 8.30 6.10 -13.64
C VAL A 105 7.43 7.07 -12.82
N VAL A 106 8.00 7.88 -11.91
CA VAL A 106 7.23 8.87 -11.13
C VAL A 106 6.54 9.86 -12.07
N GLU A 107 7.27 10.41 -13.05
CA GLU A 107 6.74 11.36 -14.03
C GLU A 107 5.57 10.77 -14.81
N GLU A 108 5.72 9.53 -15.30
CA GLU A 108 4.69 8.84 -16.08
C GLU A 108 3.47 8.47 -15.22
N MET A 109 3.67 8.01 -13.97
CA MET A 109 2.57 7.74 -13.05
C MET A 109 1.77 9.02 -12.75
N ASN A 110 2.44 10.15 -12.55
CA ASN A 110 1.77 11.45 -12.38
C ASN A 110 0.98 11.83 -13.64
N ARG A 111 1.55 11.63 -14.84
CA ARG A 111 0.89 11.94 -16.12
C ARG A 111 -0.40 11.15 -16.32
N VAL A 112 -0.42 9.86 -15.98
CA VAL A 112 -1.61 8.99 -16.18
C VAL A 112 -2.60 9.06 -15.02
N GLY A 113 -2.25 9.67 -13.89
CA GLY A 113 -3.08 9.71 -12.68
C GLY A 113 -3.03 8.41 -11.87
N MET A 114 -1.89 7.70 -11.91
CA MET A 114 -1.64 6.53 -11.07
C MET A 114 -0.98 6.95 -9.76
N LEU A 115 -1.47 6.45 -8.63
CA LEU A 115 -0.95 6.78 -7.31
C LEU A 115 0.44 6.17 -7.10
N VAL A 116 1.39 7.03 -6.78
CA VAL A 116 2.77 6.65 -6.43
C VAL A 116 2.78 6.10 -5.00
N ASP A 117 3.12 4.82 -4.85
CA ASP A 117 3.21 4.14 -3.56
C ASP A 117 4.67 3.94 -3.15
N CYS A 118 4.97 4.30 -1.91
CA CYS A 118 6.30 4.23 -1.30
C CYS A 118 6.49 3.01 -0.39
N SER A 119 5.46 2.16 -0.19
CA SER A 119 5.57 0.95 0.64
C SER A 119 6.65 0.02 0.12
N HIS A 120 7.26 -0.80 0.98
CA HIS A 120 8.36 -1.72 0.68
C HIS A 120 9.68 -1.09 0.22
N SER A 121 9.68 0.18 -0.17
CA SER A 121 10.85 0.87 -0.73
C SER A 121 11.79 1.40 0.35
N ALA A 122 13.07 1.57 0.01
CA ALA A 122 14.09 2.10 0.90
C ALA A 122 13.89 3.60 1.17
N TYR A 123 14.52 4.09 2.24
CA TYR A 123 14.37 5.48 2.70
C TYR A 123 14.66 6.52 1.59
N LEU A 124 15.83 6.44 0.94
CA LEU A 124 16.19 7.39 -0.12
C LEU A 124 15.26 7.30 -1.33
N THR A 125 14.83 6.09 -1.71
CA THR A 125 13.87 5.89 -2.80
C THR A 125 12.56 6.61 -2.53
N THR A 126 12.05 6.52 -1.30
CA THR A 126 10.80 7.17 -0.91
C THR A 126 10.95 8.68 -0.82
N MET A 127 12.07 9.18 -0.29
CA MET A 127 12.34 10.62 -0.21
C MET A 127 12.52 11.25 -1.60
N ASP A 128 13.26 10.57 -2.49
CA ASP A 128 13.39 11.00 -3.90
C ASP A 128 12.03 11.06 -4.60
N ALA A 129 11.15 10.04 -4.37
CA ALA A 129 9.82 10.01 -4.95
C ALA A 129 8.92 11.15 -4.44
N MET A 130 8.97 11.45 -3.14
CA MET A 130 8.24 12.58 -2.53
C MET A 130 8.72 13.93 -3.04
N GLU A 131 10.02 14.08 -3.28
CA GLU A 131 10.60 15.32 -3.83
C GLU A 131 10.21 15.52 -5.31
N LEU A 132 10.15 14.43 -6.07
CA LEU A 132 9.93 14.47 -7.52
C LEU A 132 8.46 14.51 -7.90
N SER A 133 7.58 13.86 -7.12
CA SER A 133 6.17 13.72 -7.49
C SER A 133 5.43 15.05 -7.45
N GLU A 134 4.75 15.38 -8.54
CA GLU A 134 3.84 16.53 -8.64
C GLU A 134 2.46 16.25 -8.04
N SER A 135 2.16 14.96 -7.75
CA SER A 135 0.93 14.50 -7.13
C SER A 135 1.22 13.96 -5.72
N PRO A 136 0.20 13.94 -4.83
CA PRO A 136 0.36 13.28 -3.54
C PRO A 136 0.81 11.82 -3.69
N VAL A 137 1.74 11.39 -2.83
CA VAL A 137 2.18 9.99 -2.75
C VAL A 137 1.48 9.26 -1.60
N THR A 138 1.64 7.95 -1.51
CA THR A 138 1.13 7.17 -0.38
C THR A 138 2.19 6.20 0.16
N PHE A 139 2.03 5.82 1.41
CA PHE A 139 2.43 4.52 1.90
C PHE A 139 1.15 3.71 2.03
N SER A 140 0.89 2.84 1.07
CA SER A 140 -0.37 2.08 1.04
C SER A 140 -0.54 1.20 2.28
N HIS A 141 0.57 0.63 2.82
CA HIS A 141 0.56 -0.26 3.97
C HIS A 141 1.92 -0.25 4.70
N SER A 142 2.09 0.69 5.65
CA SER A 142 3.33 0.84 6.43
C SER A 142 3.05 1.35 7.84
N ASN A 143 3.91 0.98 8.79
CA ASN A 143 3.77 1.31 10.20
C ASN A 143 4.91 2.23 10.69
N ALA A 144 4.73 2.86 11.84
CA ALA A 144 5.75 3.73 12.42
C ALA A 144 6.93 2.92 12.96
N LYS A 145 8.14 3.18 12.44
CA LYS A 145 9.38 2.54 12.87
C LYS A 145 9.74 2.87 14.33
N ALA A 146 9.31 4.02 14.81
CA ALA A 146 9.50 4.43 16.21
C ALA A 146 8.81 3.51 17.23
N LEU A 147 7.71 2.84 16.84
CA LEU A 147 7.00 1.89 17.71
C LEU A 147 7.49 0.45 17.54
N CYS A 148 7.92 0.09 16.33
CA CYS A 148 8.46 -1.24 16.03
C CYS A 148 9.60 -1.12 15.03
N ASP A 149 10.84 -1.38 15.46
CA ASP A 149 12.05 -1.27 14.62
C ASP A 149 12.16 -2.46 13.66
N HIS A 150 11.32 -2.42 12.62
CA HIS A 150 11.34 -3.37 11.51
C HIS A 150 11.71 -2.64 10.21
N PRO A 151 12.48 -3.25 9.27
CA PRO A 151 12.85 -2.59 8.01
C PRO A 151 11.66 -2.17 7.13
N ARG A 152 10.53 -2.86 7.25
CA ARG A 152 9.28 -2.52 6.54
C ARG A 152 8.57 -1.29 7.10
N ASN A 153 8.89 -0.91 8.33
CA ASN A 153 8.31 0.26 8.99
C ASN A 153 9.08 1.52 8.63
N ILE A 154 8.38 2.63 8.58
CA ILE A 154 8.86 3.91 8.08
C ILE A 154 9.21 4.89 9.20
N THR A 155 10.20 5.72 8.92
CA THR A 155 10.69 6.74 9.87
C THR A 155 9.73 7.92 9.94
N ASP A 156 9.86 8.73 10.99
CA ASP A 156 9.10 9.97 11.15
C ASP A 156 9.30 10.94 9.99
N ASP A 157 10.51 10.99 9.42
CA ASP A 157 10.79 11.84 8.26
C ASP A 157 10.02 11.39 7.02
N GLN A 158 9.91 10.07 6.79
CA GLN A 158 9.09 9.51 5.72
C GLN A 158 7.59 9.79 5.93
N ILE A 159 7.09 9.65 7.19
CA ILE A 159 5.71 9.97 7.55
C ILE A 159 5.43 11.46 7.27
N ARG A 160 6.30 12.37 7.75
CA ARG A 160 6.16 13.81 7.51
C ARG A 160 6.29 14.18 6.03
N GLY A 161 7.21 13.54 5.32
CA GLY A 161 7.40 13.74 3.87
C GLY A 161 6.14 13.37 3.09
N CYS A 162 5.57 12.20 3.34
CA CYS A 162 4.32 11.75 2.72
C CYS A 162 3.17 12.74 3.00
N ALA A 163 2.98 13.11 4.27
CA ALA A 163 1.94 14.07 4.65
C ALA A 163 2.13 15.44 3.98
N ALA A 164 3.39 15.91 3.83
CA ALA A 164 3.70 17.18 3.16
C ALA A 164 3.30 17.19 1.67
N THR A 165 3.31 16.03 0.98
CA THR A 165 2.75 15.92 -0.38
C THR A 165 1.21 15.93 -0.39
N GLY A 166 0.57 15.87 0.77
CA GLY A 166 -0.88 15.68 0.91
C GLY A 166 -1.28 14.19 0.87
N GLY A 167 -0.33 13.28 1.06
CA GLY A 167 -0.51 11.84 1.00
C GLY A 167 -1.17 11.23 2.23
N VAL A 168 -1.33 9.90 2.18
CA VAL A 168 -1.94 9.09 3.24
C VAL A 168 -1.04 7.91 3.56
N ILE A 169 -0.90 7.58 4.83
CA ILE A 169 -0.19 6.43 5.37
C ILE A 169 -1.22 5.40 5.82
N GLY A 170 -1.32 4.28 5.09
CA GLY A 170 -2.15 3.13 5.47
C GLY A 170 -1.44 2.30 6.53
N ILE A 171 -2.05 2.14 7.68
CA ILE A 171 -1.49 1.34 8.77
C ILE A 171 -1.70 -0.15 8.47
N ASN A 172 -0.59 -0.90 8.45
CA ASN A 172 -0.55 -2.33 8.12
C ASN A 172 -0.94 -3.19 9.33
N GLY A 173 -1.71 -4.25 9.08
CA GLY A 173 -2.23 -5.15 10.12
C GLY A 173 -1.39 -6.41 10.37
N ILE A 174 -0.20 -6.53 9.79
CA ILE A 174 0.69 -7.68 10.00
C ILE A 174 1.38 -7.58 11.35
N GLY A 175 1.25 -8.62 12.17
CA GLY A 175 1.76 -8.66 13.54
C GLY A 175 3.25 -8.36 13.66
N LYS A 176 4.08 -8.83 12.72
CA LYS A 176 5.53 -8.55 12.69
C LYS A 176 5.86 -7.05 12.62
N PHE A 177 4.98 -6.26 12.03
CA PHE A 177 5.18 -4.81 11.88
C PHE A 177 4.51 -4.01 13.01
N LEU A 178 3.70 -4.70 13.83
CA LEU A 178 3.00 -4.14 15.00
C LEU A 178 3.69 -4.48 16.34
N GLY A 179 4.86 -5.11 16.32
CA GLY A 179 5.58 -5.55 17.51
C GLY A 179 5.23 -6.98 17.95
N ASP A 180 5.10 -7.88 16.99
CA ASP A 180 4.72 -9.29 17.17
C ASP A 180 3.34 -9.48 17.83
N SER A 181 2.38 -8.63 17.48
CA SER A 181 1.00 -8.66 18.00
C SER A 181 -0.01 -8.30 16.93
N ILE A 182 -1.16 -8.98 16.93
CA ILE A 182 -2.32 -8.66 16.06
C ILE A 182 -3.49 -8.06 16.85
N GLU A 183 -3.25 -7.66 18.11
CA GLU A 183 -4.28 -7.04 18.92
C GLU A 183 -4.60 -5.62 18.43
N PRO A 184 -5.89 -5.25 18.36
CA PRO A 184 -6.33 -3.95 17.86
C PRO A 184 -5.72 -2.76 18.63
N GLU A 185 -5.33 -2.93 19.89
CA GLU A 185 -4.64 -1.92 20.68
C GLU A 185 -3.32 -1.50 20.03
N HIS A 186 -2.49 -2.47 19.58
CA HIS A 186 -1.21 -2.21 18.91
C HIS A 186 -1.42 -1.56 17.53
N TYR A 187 -2.46 -1.98 16.81
CA TYR A 187 -2.84 -1.35 15.55
C TYR A 187 -3.22 0.12 15.73
N VAL A 188 -4.04 0.41 16.75
CA VAL A 188 -4.44 1.79 17.09
C VAL A 188 -3.28 2.60 17.67
N ASP A 189 -2.27 1.98 18.30
CA ASP A 189 -1.04 2.68 18.71
C ASP A 189 -0.34 3.29 17.50
N HIS A 190 -0.19 2.55 16.40
CA HIS A 190 0.39 3.07 15.16
C HIS A 190 -0.49 4.13 14.49
N ILE A 191 -1.82 3.97 14.51
CA ILE A 191 -2.77 5.00 14.06
C ILE A 191 -2.58 6.30 14.85
N ALA A 192 -2.61 6.20 16.19
CA ALA A 192 -2.48 7.36 17.08
C ALA A 192 -1.14 8.06 16.93
N TYR A 193 -0.03 7.29 16.91
CA TYR A 193 1.30 7.85 16.73
C TYR A 193 1.40 8.63 15.41
N THR A 194 0.93 8.04 14.31
CA THR A 194 0.97 8.70 13.00
C THR A 194 0.06 9.94 12.97
N ALA A 195 -1.14 9.85 13.56
CA ALA A 195 -2.06 10.97 13.65
C ALA A 195 -1.52 12.11 14.52
N ASP A 196 -0.84 11.80 15.63
CA ASP A 196 -0.19 12.81 16.49
C ASP A 196 0.96 13.51 15.76
N LEU A 197 1.65 12.79 14.86
CA LEU A 197 2.80 13.32 14.14
C LEU A 197 2.41 14.24 12.97
N VAL A 198 1.34 13.91 12.23
CA VAL A 198 0.99 14.58 10.96
C VAL A 198 -0.50 14.93 10.80
N GLY A 199 -1.36 14.54 11.75
CA GLY A 199 -2.80 14.72 11.69
C GLY A 199 -3.55 13.50 11.17
N ALA A 200 -4.75 13.27 11.70
CA ALA A 200 -5.59 12.11 11.37
C ALA A 200 -5.98 12.03 9.88
N GLN A 201 -6.03 13.17 9.20
CA GLN A 201 -6.34 13.24 7.75
C GLN A 201 -5.28 12.59 6.85
N HIS A 202 -4.10 12.27 7.39
CA HIS A 202 -3.02 11.58 6.69
C HIS A 202 -2.90 10.09 7.06
N VAL A 203 -3.86 9.55 7.80
CA VAL A 203 -3.86 8.15 8.24
C VAL A 203 -4.99 7.37 7.57
N GLY A 204 -4.72 6.11 7.21
CA GLY A 204 -5.71 5.21 6.63
C GLY A 204 -5.59 3.78 7.17
N VAL A 205 -6.62 2.98 6.95
CA VAL A 205 -6.63 1.54 7.22
C VAL A 205 -6.09 0.79 6.02
N ALA A 206 -5.14 -0.12 6.26
CA ALA A 206 -4.54 -0.96 5.23
C ALA A 206 -4.04 -2.28 5.84
N LEU A 207 -4.94 -3.19 6.12
CA LEU A 207 -4.64 -4.39 6.91
C LEU A 207 -3.62 -5.32 6.29
N ASP A 208 -3.45 -5.27 4.95
CA ASP A 208 -2.57 -6.20 4.21
C ASP A 208 -2.91 -7.67 4.57
N TYR A 209 -4.23 -7.93 4.71
CA TYR A 209 -4.75 -9.17 5.25
C TYR A 209 -4.64 -10.31 4.24
N SER A 210 -4.12 -11.43 4.72
CA SER A 210 -4.24 -12.74 4.07
C SER A 210 -4.97 -13.70 5.00
N ASP A 211 -5.69 -14.66 4.43
CA ASP A 211 -6.37 -15.72 5.19
C ASP A 211 -5.41 -16.69 5.89
N GLY A 212 -4.09 -16.44 5.78
CA GLY A 212 -3.05 -17.24 6.41
C GLY A 212 -2.88 -18.62 5.79
N SER A 213 -3.21 -18.76 4.49
CA SER A 213 -3.03 -20.03 3.79
C SER A 213 -1.58 -20.54 3.90
N ASP A 214 -1.40 -21.84 3.99
CA ASP A 214 -0.08 -22.49 3.98
C ASP A 214 0.75 -22.06 2.75
N ASP A 215 0.08 -21.77 1.63
CA ASP A 215 0.68 -21.27 0.39
C ASP A 215 1.45 -19.96 0.59
N LEU A 216 0.95 -19.04 1.42
CA LEU A 216 1.65 -17.77 1.72
C LEU A 216 2.89 -18.01 2.60
N GLN A 217 2.74 -18.86 3.64
CA GLN A 217 3.86 -19.18 4.52
C GLN A 217 4.96 -19.92 3.74
N ASP A 218 4.58 -20.84 2.84
CA ASP A 218 5.51 -21.55 1.95
C ASP A 218 6.21 -20.57 0.97
N ALA A 219 5.48 -19.60 0.43
CA ALA A 219 6.05 -18.56 -0.43
C ALA A 219 7.08 -17.70 0.30
N ILE A 220 6.78 -17.25 1.53
CA ILE A 220 7.69 -16.48 2.37
C ILE A 220 8.95 -17.29 2.70
N THR A 221 8.78 -18.55 3.12
CA THR A 221 9.88 -19.43 3.49
C THR A 221 10.73 -19.82 2.27
N GLY A 222 10.07 -20.10 1.14
CA GLY A 222 10.73 -20.51 -0.11
C GLY A 222 11.49 -19.38 -0.81
N GLN A 223 11.21 -18.12 -0.48
CA GLN A 223 11.82 -16.95 -1.11
C GLN A 223 12.53 -16.03 -0.09
N SER A 224 13.40 -16.62 0.72
CA SER A 224 14.17 -15.95 1.78
C SER A 224 15.00 -14.75 1.28
N ASN A 225 15.23 -14.66 -0.03
CA ASN A 225 15.84 -13.47 -0.63
C ASN A 225 14.96 -12.24 -0.46
N PHE A 226 13.64 -12.34 -0.67
CA PHE A 226 12.70 -11.25 -0.51
C PHE A 226 12.19 -11.10 0.94
N TRP A 227 12.15 -12.19 1.69
CA TRP A 227 11.74 -12.23 3.10
C TRP A 227 12.87 -12.80 3.97
N PRO A 228 13.87 -11.98 4.34
CA PRO A 228 15.03 -12.44 5.12
C PRO A 228 14.59 -13.07 6.46
N PRO A 229 15.04 -14.30 6.78
CA PRO A 229 14.55 -15.04 7.95
C PRO A 229 14.73 -14.32 9.30
N GLN A 230 15.72 -13.43 9.42
CA GLN A 230 15.92 -12.64 10.64
C GLN A 230 14.75 -11.69 10.95
N TRP A 231 13.92 -11.34 9.93
CA TRP A 231 12.76 -10.45 10.06
C TRP A 231 11.43 -11.18 9.93
N TYR A 232 11.41 -12.33 9.23
CA TYR A 232 10.20 -13.07 8.88
C TYR A 232 10.20 -14.51 9.43
N SER A 233 10.96 -14.79 10.50
CA SER A 233 10.91 -16.09 11.17
C SER A 233 9.58 -16.30 11.88
N GLY A 234 9.13 -17.54 11.92
CA GLY A 234 7.85 -17.92 12.54
C GLY A 234 6.64 -17.69 11.61
N THR A 235 5.45 -17.82 12.16
CA THR A 235 4.20 -17.65 11.42
C THR A 235 3.90 -16.15 11.21
N MET A 236 3.49 -15.80 10.00
CA MET A 236 2.92 -14.49 9.71
C MET A 236 1.48 -14.44 10.21
N GLU A 237 1.22 -13.55 11.16
CA GLU A 237 -0.13 -13.33 11.69
C GLU A 237 -0.68 -12.00 11.18
N PHE A 238 -1.99 -11.95 10.96
CA PHE A 238 -2.69 -10.82 10.37
C PHE A 238 -3.88 -10.42 11.24
N MET A 239 -4.05 -9.14 11.51
CA MET A 239 -5.27 -8.62 12.12
C MET A 239 -6.44 -8.80 11.13
N ALA A 240 -7.42 -9.60 11.52
CA ALA A 240 -8.56 -9.88 10.66
C ALA A 240 -9.46 -8.64 10.47
N PRO A 241 -10.07 -8.45 9.27
CA PRO A 241 -10.88 -7.27 8.98
C PRO A 241 -12.06 -7.02 9.95
N ASN A 242 -12.65 -8.06 10.53
CA ASN A 242 -13.71 -7.93 11.52
C ASN A 242 -13.23 -7.31 12.85
N ARG A 243 -11.91 -7.34 13.15
CA ARG A 243 -11.32 -6.69 14.32
C ARG A 243 -11.24 -5.16 14.19
N LEU A 244 -11.54 -4.60 13.00
CA LEU A 244 -11.66 -3.15 12.83
C LEU A 244 -12.76 -2.55 13.71
N ILE A 245 -13.78 -3.30 14.08
CA ILE A 245 -14.82 -2.84 15.03
C ILE A 245 -14.18 -2.55 16.40
N ASP A 246 -13.32 -3.46 16.88
CA ASP A 246 -12.59 -3.27 18.13
C ASP A 246 -11.65 -2.05 18.05
N ALA A 247 -10.97 -1.88 16.90
CA ALA A 247 -10.10 -0.72 16.67
C ALA A 247 -10.89 0.60 16.70
N VAL A 248 -12.12 0.65 16.18
CA VAL A 248 -13.00 1.81 16.28
C VAL A 248 -13.34 2.11 17.72
N ASP A 249 -13.70 1.11 18.51
CA ASP A 249 -14.01 1.29 19.94
C ASP A 249 -12.79 1.83 20.73
N ILE A 250 -11.58 1.39 20.38
CA ILE A 250 -10.33 1.89 20.98
C ILE A 250 -10.10 3.35 20.58
N MET A 251 -10.24 3.69 19.30
CA MET A 251 -10.10 5.08 18.82
C MET A 251 -11.09 6.01 19.54
N LEU A 252 -12.35 5.59 19.72
CA LEU A 252 -13.35 6.36 20.48
C LEU A 252 -12.92 6.56 21.94
N ARG A 253 -12.42 5.53 22.61
CA ARG A 253 -11.89 5.63 23.99
C ARG A 253 -10.67 6.55 24.09
N ARG A 254 -9.89 6.68 22.99
CA ARG A 254 -8.74 7.59 22.90
C ARG A 254 -9.12 8.99 22.42
N ASN A 255 -10.40 9.31 22.36
CA ASN A 255 -10.96 10.62 21.99
C ASN A 255 -10.72 11.05 20.53
N PHE A 256 -10.54 10.11 19.61
CA PHE A 256 -10.64 10.43 18.18
C PHE A 256 -12.05 10.92 17.88
N SER A 257 -12.17 11.97 17.08
CA SER A 257 -13.48 12.45 16.64
C SER A 257 -14.13 11.47 15.66
N SER A 258 -15.45 11.53 15.53
CA SER A 258 -16.15 10.72 14.51
C SER A 258 -15.71 11.06 13.10
N GLU A 259 -15.29 12.30 12.87
CA GLU A 259 -14.73 12.75 11.57
C GLU A 259 -13.37 12.08 11.31
N ASP A 260 -12.46 12.11 12.28
CA ASP A 260 -11.16 11.44 12.18
C ASP A 260 -11.31 9.93 11.90
N ILE A 261 -12.17 9.26 12.68
CA ILE A 261 -12.43 7.83 12.51
C ILE A 261 -12.99 7.52 11.11
N THR A 262 -13.95 8.31 10.63
CA THR A 262 -14.50 8.16 9.29
C THR A 262 -13.43 8.38 8.20
N GLY A 263 -12.58 9.38 8.40
CA GLY A 263 -11.43 9.65 7.55
C GLY A 263 -10.48 8.44 7.48
N ILE A 264 -10.05 7.96 8.65
CA ILE A 264 -9.11 6.83 8.79
C ILE A 264 -9.68 5.55 8.18
N LEU A 265 -10.97 5.26 8.37
CA LEU A 265 -11.62 4.05 7.84
C LEU A 265 -11.78 4.02 6.32
N GLY A 266 -11.42 5.10 5.61
CA GLY A 266 -11.40 5.11 4.14
C GLY A 266 -11.64 6.49 3.51
N GLY A 267 -12.19 7.46 4.24
CA GLY A 267 -12.42 8.80 3.73
C GLY A 267 -11.15 9.49 3.22
N ASN A 268 -10.02 9.30 3.92
CA ASN A 268 -8.74 9.88 3.57
C ASN A 268 -8.17 9.29 2.26
N PHE A 269 -8.21 7.96 2.10
CA PHE A 269 -7.83 7.30 0.84
C PHE A 269 -8.76 7.68 -0.31
N PHE A 270 -10.07 7.81 -0.05
CA PHE A 270 -11.01 8.27 -1.07
C PHE A 270 -10.69 9.70 -1.53
N ALA A 271 -10.42 10.61 -0.59
CA ALA A 271 -10.01 11.98 -0.90
C ALA A 271 -8.66 12.05 -1.63
N LEU A 272 -7.72 11.14 -1.30
CA LEU A 272 -6.46 10.99 -2.03
C LEU A 272 -6.71 10.53 -3.47
N ALA A 273 -7.53 9.51 -3.67
CA ALA A 273 -7.89 9.02 -5.00
C ALA A 273 -8.58 10.11 -5.85
N GLN A 274 -9.44 10.96 -5.27
CA GLN A 274 -10.07 12.08 -5.97
C GLN A 274 -9.07 13.13 -6.49
N ARG A 275 -7.91 13.26 -5.84
CA ARG A 275 -6.86 14.21 -6.25
C ARG A 275 -5.91 13.64 -7.29
N VAL A 276 -5.75 12.31 -7.34
CA VAL A 276 -4.74 11.66 -8.16
C VAL A 276 -5.33 10.95 -9.38
N TRP A 277 -6.42 10.20 -9.24
CA TRP A 277 -6.99 9.41 -10.34
C TRP A 277 -7.66 10.31 -11.39
N LEU A 278 -7.26 10.16 -12.65
CA LEU A 278 -7.80 10.89 -13.79
C LEU A 278 -8.98 10.17 -14.44
#